data_491e7b5bcaf5e6826e3e71ab87a0e3a7
#
_entry.id   491e7b5bcaf5e6826e3e71ab87a0e3a7
#
_cell.length_a   1.000
_cell.length_b   1.000
_cell.length_c   1.000
_cell.angle_alpha   90.00
_cell.angle_beta   90.00
_cell.angle_gamma   90.00
#
_symmetry.space_group_name_H-M   'P 1'
#
loop_
_entity.id
_entity.type
_entity.pdbx_description
1 polymer ?
#
loop_
_entity_poly.entity_id
_entity_poly.type
_entity_poly.pdbx_seq_one_letter_code
_entity_poly.pdbx_strand_id
1 'polypeptide(L)'
;MAITKEDVIALMNAFHDVAMFDKGNAEELGRFFLYPDARIYVPHGEDISMQTNHEIHLGLTDEKHVVLEPWEITPLCDKPERARAVGAVYWEGRSVTSAEGDLIKCVVGEDWIVQRDAGGELKIALYINTYHHFLPDSAPIELK
;
A
#
# COMPACT_ATOMS: atom_id res chain seq x y z
N MET A 1 7.47 -14.72 17.75
CA MET A 1 8.62 -14.28 16.95
C MET A 1 8.50 -12.80 16.63
N ALA A 2 9.58 -12.08 16.77
CA ALA A 2 9.58 -10.65 16.46
C ALA A 2 9.27 -10.40 14.99
N ILE A 3 8.56 -9.32 14.71
CA ILE A 3 8.28 -8.87 13.35
C ILE A 3 9.51 -8.17 12.81
N THR A 4 10.05 -8.64 11.70
CA THR A 4 11.25 -8.08 11.07
C THR A 4 10.90 -7.15 9.91
N LYS A 5 11.90 -6.37 9.47
CA LYS A 5 11.74 -5.53 8.27
C LYS A 5 11.40 -6.41 7.05
N GLU A 6 12.05 -7.54 6.92
CA GLU A 6 11.81 -8.48 5.82
C GLU A 6 10.37 -9.00 5.81
N ASP A 7 9.81 -9.29 7.00
CA ASP A 7 8.41 -9.70 7.13
C ASP A 7 7.46 -8.62 6.61
N VAL A 8 7.71 -7.37 6.98
CA VAL A 8 6.87 -6.23 6.57
C VAL A 8 6.98 -5.98 5.06
N ILE A 9 8.19 -6.02 4.52
CA ILE A 9 8.40 -5.82 3.08
C ILE A 9 7.74 -6.95 2.28
N ALA A 10 7.83 -8.19 2.75
CA ALA A 10 7.17 -9.31 2.10
C ALA A 10 5.64 -9.14 2.09
N LEU A 11 5.06 -8.70 3.19
CA LEU A 11 3.62 -8.41 3.29
C LEU A 11 3.23 -7.28 2.34
N MET A 12 4.02 -6.21 2.31
CA MET A 12 3.79 -5.06 1.44
C MET A 12 3.82 -5.45 -0.03
N ASN A 13 4.84 -6.19 -0.44
CA ASN A 13 4.96 -6.65 -1.82
C ASN A 13 3.82 -7.58 -2.20
N ALA A 14 3.43 -8.50 -1.32
CA ALA A 14 2.32 -9.43 -1.58
C ALA A 14 1.00 -8.66 -1.80
N PHE A 15 0.72 -7.67 -0.95
CA PHE A 15 -0.47 -6.83 -1.09
C PHE A 15 -0.46 -6.07 -2.42
N HIS A 16 0.65 -5.41 -2.74
CA HIS A 16 0.75 -4.61 -3.96
C HIS A 16 0.75 -5.47 -5.23
N ASP A 17 1.33 -6.67 -5.18
CA ASP A 17 1.27 -7.60 -6.31
C ASP A 17 -0.18 -7.94 -6.66
N VAL A 18 -1.01 -8.22 -5.64
CA VAL A 18 -2.43 -8.49 -5.86
C VAL A 18 -3.15 -7.24 -6.36
N ALA A 19 -2.90 -6.09 -5.76
CA ALA A 19 -3.58 -4.84 -6.12
C ALA A 19 -3.23 -4.36 -7.54
N MET A 20 -1.94 -4.37 -7.88
CA MET A 20 -1.42 -3.73 -9.11
C MET A 20 -1.34 -4.69 -10.29
N PHE A 21 -0.86 -5.90 -10.07
CA PHE A 21 -0.56 -6.83 -11.17
C PHE A 21 -1.67 -7.85 -11.39
N ASP A 22 -2.15 -8.47 -10.33
CA ASP A 22 -3.21 -9.48 -10.42
C ASP A 22 -4.60 -8.85 -10.55
N LYS A 23 -4.72 -7.55 -10.25
CA LYS A 23 -5.97 -6.81 -10.23
C LYS A 23 -7.02 -7.49 -9.35
N GLY A 24 -6.58 -7.95 -8.17
CA GLY A 24 -7.42 -8.64 -7.21
C GLY A 24 -8.58 -7.77 -6.70
N ASN A 25 -9.70 -8.43 -6.44
CA ASN A 25 -10.91 -7.77 -5.97
C ASN A 25 -10.82 -7.33 -4.50
N ALA A 26 -11.85 -6.63 -4.03
CA ALA A 26 -11.89 -6.11 -2.65
C ALA A 26 -11.76 -7.21 -1.60
N GLU A 27 -12.35 -8.39 -1.82
CA GLU A 27 -12.25 -9.51 -0.89
C GLU A 27 -10.82 -10.02 -0.79
N GLU A 28 -10.14 -10.21 -1.91
CA GLU A 28 -8.75 -10.67 -1.94
C GLU A 28 -7.82 -9.66 -1.28
N LEU A 29 -8.00 -8.36 -1.54
CA LEU A 29 -7.23 -7.30 -0.91
C LEU A 29 -7.48 -7.24 0.59
N GLY A 30 -8.72 -7.42 1.00
CA GLY A 30 -9.11 -7.40 2.41
C GLY A 30 -8.49 -8.51 3.25
N ARG A 31 -8.08 -9.61 2.63
CA ARG A 31 -7.42 -10.73 3.33
C ARG A 31 -6.06 -10.38 3.92
N PHE A 32 -5.43 -9.31 3.42
CA PHE A 32 -4.17 -8.83 3.96
C PHE A 32 -4.35 -8.03 5.25
N PHE A 33 -5.59 -7.67 5.60
CA PHE A 33 -5.91 -6.84 6.74
C PHE A 33 -6.44 -7.65 7.92
N LEU A 34 -6.13 -7.19 9.12
CA LEU A 34 -6.54 -7.83 10.36
C LEU A 34 -8.03 -7.63 10.66
N TYR A 35 -8.56 -6.48 10.32
CA TYR A 35 -9.94 -6.08 10.64
C TYR A 35 -10.80 -6.00 9.38
N PRO A 36 -12.12 -6.27 9.48
CA PRO A 36 -13.04 -6.04 8.36
C PRO A 36 -13.15 -4.55 8.06
N ASP A 37 -13.69 -4.22 6.88
CA ASP A 37 -13.86 -2.84 6.43
C ASP A 37 -12.55 -2.05 6.39
N ALA A 38 -11.50 -2.70 5.95
CA ALA A 38 -10.17 -2.12 5.83
C ALA A 38 -10.17 -0.88 4.92
N ARG A 39 -9.41 0.14 5.33
CA ARG A 39 -9.27 1.39 4.57
C ARG A 39 -7.82 1.80 4.50
N ILE A 40 -7.49 2.51 3.42
CA ILE A 40 -6.20 3.18 3.27
C ILE A 40 -6.45 4.66 3.56
N TYR A 41 -5.76 5.19 4.54
CA TYR A 41 -5.85 6.61 4.90
C TYR A 41 -4.85 7.37 4.05
N VAL A 42 -5.30 8.46 3.42
CA VAL A 42 -4.48 9.27 2.50
C VAL A 42 -4.35 10.69 3.04
N PRO A 43 -3.31 11.45 2.62
CA PRO A 43 -3.09 12.80 3.15
C PRO A 43 -4.11 13.81 2.64
N HIS A 44 -4.82 13.47 1.56
CA HIS A 44 -5.82 14.35 0.94
C HIS A 44 -7.04 13.53 0.55
N GLY A 45 -8.21 14.12 0.77
CA GLY A 45 -9.46 13.49 0.37
C GLY A 45 -9.98 12.45 1.35
N GLU A 46 -10.86 11.60 0.86
CA GLU A 46 -11.50 10.58 1.66
C GLU A 46 -10.66 9.31 1.75
N ASP A 47 -10.87 8.56 2.82
CA ASP A 47 -10.26 7.25 3.00
C ASP A 47 -10.66 6.33 1.85
N ILE A 48 -9.72 5.47 1.46
CA ILE A 48 -9.90 4.56 0.33
C ILE A 48 -10.28 3.18 0.86
N SER A 49 -11.49 2.70 0.49
CA SER A 49 -11.89 1.32 0.78
C SER A 49 -11.15 0.35 -0.15
N MET A 50 -11.19 -0.94 0.17
CA MET A 50 -10.60 -1.94 -0.72
C MET A 50 -11.30 -2.00 -2.08
N GLN A 51 -12.61 -1.75 -2.12
CA GLN A 51 -13.34 -1.68 -3.38
C GLN A 51 -12.86 -0.48 -4.22
N THR A 52 -12.71 0.69 -3.61
CA THR A 52 -12.19 1.88 -4.30
C THR A 52 -10.76 1.67 -4.75
N ASN A 53 -9.92 1.04 -3.91
CA ASN A 53 -8.54 0.72 -4.28
C ASN A 53 -8.50 -0.20 -5.51
N HIS A 54 -9.34 -1.21 -5.54
CA HIS A 54 -9.47 -2.10 -6.69
C HIS A 54 -9.86 -1.32 -7.96
N GLU A 55 -10.86 -0.46 -7.85
CA GLU A 55 -11.33 0.36 -8.97
C GLU A 55 -10.26 1.32 -9.49
N ILE A 56 -9.49 1.93 -8.59
CA ILE A 56 -8.37 2.80 -8.98
C ILE A 56 -7.35 2.01 -9.81
N HIS A 57 -6.96 0.84 -9.34
CA HIS A 57 -5.95 0.03 -10.03
C HIS A 57 -6.45 -0.58 -11.34
N LEU A 58 -7.76 -0.78 -11.49
CA LEU A 58 -8.34 -1.16 -12.78
C LEU A 58 -8.14 -0.05 -13.84
N GLY A 59 -8.06 1.21 -13.41
CA GLY A 59 -7.82 2.35 -14.28
C GLY A 59 -6.34 2.61 -14.59
N LEU A 60 -5.44 1.77 -14.09
CA LEU A 60 -4.00 1.96 -14.22
C LEU A 60 -3.35 0.77 -14.94
N THR A 61 -2.26 1.04 -15.65
CA THR A 61 -1.44 0.04 -16.34
C THR A 61 0.04 0.40 -16.20
N ASP A 62 0.92 -0.53 -16.53
CA ASP A 62 2.38 -0.37 -16.42
C ASP A 62 2.81 0.06 -15.01
N GLU A 63 2.13 -0.45 -14.01
CA GLU A 63 2.43 -0.12 -12.63
C GLU A 63 3.74 -0.75 -12.17
N LYS A 64 4.48 0.01 -11.38
CA LYS A 64 5.72 -0.41 -10.75
C LYS A 64 5.73 0.09 -9.31
N HIS A 65 6.19 -0.75 -8.41
CA HIS A 65 6.27 -0.47 -6.99
C HIS A 65 7.66 -0.87 -6.48
N VAL A 66 8.37 0.09 -5.90
CA VAL A 66 9.72 -0.15 -5.38
C VAL A 66 9.77 0.32 -3.92
N VAL A 67 10.10 -0.58 -3.02
CA VAL A 67 10.32 -0.24 -1.63
C VAL A 67 11.65 0.50 -1.52
N LEU A 68 11.61 1.74 -1.00
CA LEU A 68 12.80 2.55 -0.81
C LEU A 68 13.41 2.28 0.58
N GLU A 69 14.68 2.49 0.73
CA GLU A 69 15.34 2.42 2.03
C GLU A 69 15.57 3.83 2.60
N PRO A 70 15.62 4.02 3.93
CA PRO A 70 15.43 2.99 4.96
C PRO A 70 13.97 2.81 5.37
N TRP A 71 13.67 1.65 5.99
CA TRP A 71 12.42 1.43 6.71
C TRP A 71 12.73 1.24 8.19
N GLU A 72 11.91 1.83 9.03
CA GLU A 72 12.05 1.76 10.49
C GLU A 72 10.91 0.91 11.05
N ILE A 73 11.27 -0.15 11.77
CA ILE A 73 10.32 -1.08 12.38
C ILE A 73 10.44 -0.95 13.90
N THR A 74 9.35 -0.56 14.55
CA THR A 74 9.32 -0.34 16.00
C THR A 74 8.29 -1.28 16.64
N PRO A 75 8.70 -2.19 17.52
CA PRO A 75 7.75 -3.01 18.27
C PRO A 75 6.85 -2.13 19.14
N LEU A 76 5.55 -2.42 19.16
CA LEU A 76 4.56 -1.64 19.91
C LEU A 76 4.10 -2.31 21.20
N CYS A 77 4.00 -3.64 21.21
CA CYS A 77 3.66 -4.39 22.41
C CYS A 77 4.09 -5.85 22.26
N ASP A 78 4.16 -6.54 23.39
CA ASP A 78 4.58 -7.93 23.42
C ASP A 78 3.47 -8.90 23.03
N LYS A 79 2.20 -8.53 23.31
CA LYS A 79 1.05 -9.38 23.04
C LYS A 79 -0.19 -8.55 22.74
N PRO A 80 -0.80 -8.71 21.54
CA PRO A 80 -0.28 -9.49 20.43
C PRO A 80 0.96 -8.86 19.82
N GLU A 81 1.75 -9.64 19.11
CA GLU A 81 2.92 -9.11 18.39
C GLU A 81 2.46 -8.06 17.38
N ARG A 82 2.95 -6.86 17.56
CA ARG A 82 2.57 -5.70 16.78
C ARG A 82 3.77 -4.80 16.57
N ALA A 83 3.87 -4.21 15.38
CA ALA A 83 4.93 -3.28 15.07
C ALA A 83 4.42 -2.14 14.21
N ARG A 84 5.06 -0.99 14.35
CA ARG A 84 4.88 0.15 13.46
C ARG A 84 6.00 0.12 12.43
N ALA A 85 5.63 0.29 11.16
CA ALA A 85 6.58 0.33 10.06
C ALA A 85 6.44 1.67 9.32
N VAL A 86 7.54 2.43 9.25
CA VAL A 86 7.55 3.74 8.62
C VAL A 86 8.63 3.78 7.55
N GLY A 87 8.28 4.24 6.37
CA GLY A 87 9.21 4.38 5.26
C GLY A 87 8.55 4.99 4.04
N ALA A 88 9.09 4.73 2.88
CA ALA A 88 8.54 5.22 1.63
C ALA A 88 8.68 4.20 0.52
N VAL A 89 7.82 4.32 -0.47
CA VAL A 89 7.87 3.53 -1.69
C VAL A 89 7.87 4.46 -2.89
N TYR A 90 8.44 4.01 -3.99
CA TYR A 90 8.30 4.67 -5.28
C TYR A 90 7.23 3.93 -6.07
N TRP A 91 6.27 4.66 -6.61
CA TRP A 91 5.24 4.12 -7.48
C TRP A 91 5.19 4.86 -8.79
N GLU A 92 5.02 4.13 -9.87
CA GLU A 92 4.73 4.69 -11.18
C GLU A 92 3.65 3.88 -11.88
N GLY A 93 2.93 4.54 -12.79
CA GLY A 93 1.88 3.90 -13.57
C GLY A 93 1.33 4.84 -14.62
N ARG A 94 0.46 4.31 -15.47
CA ARG A 94 -0.22 5.07 -16.53
C ARG A 94 -1.71 4.89 -16.42
N SER A 95 -2.47 5.92 -16.77
CA SER A 95 -3.90 5.78 -16.92
C SER A 95 -4.20 4.96 -18.18
N VAL A 96 -5.09 3.98 -18.08
CA VAL A 96 -5.52 3.17 -19.24
C VAL A 96 -6.26 4.01 -20.28
N THR A 97 -6.77 5.20 -19.89
CA THR A 97 -7.47 6.11 -20.78
C THR A 97 -6.55 7.12 -21.46
N SER A 98 -5.27 7.17 -21.06
CA SER A 98 -4.30 8.09 -21.68
C SER A 98 -3.80 7.52 -22.99
N ALA A 99 -4.10 8.19 -24.09
CA ALA A 99 -3.67 7.76 -25.44
C ALA A 99 -2.14 7.80 -25.60
N GLU A 100 -1.49 8.76 -24.97
CA GLU A 100 -0.04 8.96 -25.07
C GLU A 100 0.71 8.26 -23.93
N GLY A 101 -0.01 7.74 -22.94
CA GLY A 101 0.57 6.98 -21.86
C GLY A 101 1.56 7.74 -21.00
N ASP A 102 1.22 8.97 -20.63
CA ASP A 102 2.05 9.76 -19.71
C ASP A 102 2.27 9.03 -18.41
N LEU A 103 3.51 8.95 -17.97
CA LEU A 103 3.90 8.21 -16.79
C LEU A 103 3.71 9.05 -15.53
N ILE A 104 2.90 8.54 -14.63
CA ILE A 104 2.72 9.11 -13.29
C ILE A 104 3.86 8.56 -12.42
N LYS A 105 4.57 9.45 -11.70
CA LYS A 105 5.70 9.07 -10.85
C LYS A 105 5.54 9.72 -9.49
N CYS A 106 5.52 8.91 -8.45
CA CYS A 106 5.24 9.38 -7.11
C CYS A 106 6.07 8.65 -6.06
N VAL A 107 6.63 9.40 -5.11
CA VAL A 107 7.14 8.82 -3.87
C VAL A 107 6.02 8.92 -2.84
N VAL A 108 5.67 7.78 -2.25
CA VAL A 108 4.58 7.67 -1.29
C VAL A 108 5.16 7.36 0.09
N GLY A 109 4.88 8.23 1.06
CA GLY A 109 5.21 7.96 2.45
C GLY A 109 4.21 6.95 3.03
N GLU A 110 4.72 5.98 3.76
CA GLU A 110 3.92 4.89 4.33
C GLU A 110 4.13 4.83 5.85
N ASP A 111 3.03 4.66 6.57
CA ASP A 111 3.04 4.43 8.02
C ASP A 111 2.01 3.34 8.30
N TRP A 112 2.51 2.15 8.61
CA TRP A 112 1.69 0.97 8.81
C TRP A 112 1.78 0.50 10.24
N ILE A 113 0.69 -0.08 10.75
CA ILE A 113 0.74 -0.98 11.90
C ILE A 113 0.45 -2.37 11.39
N VAL A 114 1.34 -3.30 11.69
CA VAL A 114 1.18 -4.71 11.34
C VAL A 114 1.09 -5.54 12.60
N GLN A 115 0.38 -6.65 12.54
CA GLN A 115 0.11 -7.50 13.70
C GLN A 115 -0.08 -8.94 13.25
N ARG A 116 0.42 -9.88 14.04
CA ARG A 116 0.13 -11.30 13.80
C ARG A 116 -1.28 -11.61 14.27
N ASP A 117 -1.99 -12.36 13.44
CA ASP A 117 -3.33 -12.85 13.80
C ASP A 117 -3.24 -14.08 14.70
N ALA A 118 -4.39 -14.66 15.07
CA ALA A 118 -4.46 -15.83 15.93
C ALA A 118 -3.72 -17.06 15.36
N GLY A 119 -3.61 -17.14 14.03
CA GLY A 119 -2.87 -18.20 13.34
C GLY A 119 -1.37 -17.92 13.17
N GLY A 120 -0.90 -16.76 13.63
CA GLY A 120 0.51 -16.34 13.50
C GLY A 120 0.84 -15.67 12.17
N GLU A 121 -0.15 -15.42 11.31
CA GLU A 121 0.05 -14.76 10.03
C GLU A 121 0.11 -13.25 10.21
N LEU A 122 1.06 -12.61 9.54
CA LEU A 122 1.21 -11.16 9.61
C LEU A 122 0.14 -10.47 8.75
N LYS A 123 -0.58 -9.54 9.36
CA LYS A 123 -1.66 -8.78 8.73
C LYS A 123 -1.46 -7.29 8.94
N ILE A 124 -2.08 -6.49 8.09
CA ILE A 124 -2.09 -5.04 8.21
C ILE A 124 -3.22 -4.64 9.16
N ALA A 125 -2.87 -3.96 10.25
CA ALA A 125 -3.86 -3.43 11.19
C ALA A 125 -4.25 -1.99 10.86
N LEU A 126 -3.30 -1.20 10.33
CA LEU A 126 -3.53 0.18 9.93
C LEU A 126 -2.63 0.50 8.76
N TYR A 127 -3.17 1.16 7.74
CA TYR A 127 -2.45 1.53 6.52
C TYR A 127 -2.65 3.01 6.25
N ILE A 128 -1.58 3.79 6.38
CA ILE A 128 -1.61 5.23 6.15
C ILE A 128 -0.60 5.61 5.07
N ASN A 129 -1.05 6.38 4.08
CA ASN A 129 -0.15 7.14 3.21
C ASN A 129 0.03 8.52 3.85
N THR A 130 1.26 8.84 4.27
CA THR A 130 1.54 10.08 4.98
C THR A 130 1.75 11.26 4.04
N TYR A 131 2.25 11.00 2.85
CA TYR A 131 2.40 12.03 1.80
C TYR A 131 2.46 11.37 0.42
N HIS A 132 2.09 12.16 -0.59
CA HIS A 132 2.31 11.84 -2.00
C HIS A 132 3.21 12.92 -2.59
N HIS A 133 4.43 12.55 -2.97
CA HIS A 133 5.38 13.45 -3.59
C HIS A 133 5.54 13.09 -5.06
N PHE A 134 4.86 13.85 -5.93
CA PHE A 134 4.97 13.64 -7.37
C PHE A 134 6.28 14.23 -7.88
N LEU A 135 7.00 13.49 -8.70
CA LEU A 135 8.24 13.96 -9.30
C LEU A 135 7.95 15.10 -10.30
N PRO A 136 8.91 16.01 -10.54
CA PRO A 136 8.67 17.16 -11.42
C PRO A 136 8.22 16.82 -12.83
N ASP A 137 8.63 15.66 -13.34
CA ASP A 137 8.27 15.19 -14.69
C ASP A 137 7.08 14.20 -14.69
N SER A 138 6.41 14.06 -13.56
CA SER A 138 5.25 13.17 -13.45
C SER A 138 4.05 13.73 -14.20
N ALA A 139 3.30 12.84 -14.87
CA ALA A 139 1.95 13.17 -15.32
C ALA A 139 1.04 13.40 -14.10
N PRO A 140 -0.03 14.21 -14.22
CA PRO A 140 -0.99 14.35 -13.13
C PRO A 140 -1.80 13.07 -12.97
N ILE A 141 -2.16 12.76 -11.72
CA ILE A 141 -3.10 11.68 -11.43
C ILE A 141 -4.50 12.28 -11.34
N GLU A 142 -5.43 11.73 -12.11
CA GLU A 142 -6.83 12.07 -12.02
C GLU A 142 -7.56 10.94 -11.32
N LEU A 143 -7.87 11.15 -10.06
CA LEU A 143 -8.70 10.23 -9.29
C LEU A 143 -10.14 10.71 -9.43
N LYS A 144 -10.96 9.90 -10.08
CA LYS A 144 -12.39 10.17 -10.20
C LYS A 144 -13.17 9.35 -9.20
#